data_2a9ae6e02d036188c1e584bf040c4916
#
_entry.id   2a9ae6e02d036188c1e584bf040c4916
#
_cell.length_a   1.000
_cell.length_b   1.000
_cell.length_c   1.000
_cell.angle_alpha   90.00
_cell.angle_beta   90.00
_cell.angle_gamma   90.00
#
_symmetry.space_group_name_H-M   'P 1'
#
loop_
_entity.id
_entity.type
_entity.pdbx_description
1 polymer ?
#
loop_
_entity_poly.entity_id
_entity_poly.type
_entity_poly.pdbx_seq_one_letter_code
_entity_poly.pdbx_strand_id
1 'polypeptide(L)'
;DTEKGWVHVLHAKNDNERFVPMAESLNLRCKAYILTAHKRHSPDYPFFFKRDGSKYTVNNIEKHFREMLWFAGIPYRGQKNGPRIHDIRHTFICHRLNTWAHEKADLMTLLPILSKYVGHTGVPSTQWYLKLTAEAFPDVLEAMEKLTGQVFPTIGGVDYE
;
A
#
# COMPACT_ATOMS: atom_id res chain seq x y z
N ASP A 1 -2.37 -13.23 12.58
CA ASP A 1 -1.59 -13.82 13.70
C ASP A 1 -0.88 -12.70 14.47
N THR A 2 -1.45 -12.32 15.60
CA THR A 2 -0.91 -11.22 16.44
C THR A 2 0.27 -11.67 17.31
N GLU A 3 0.48 -12.95 17.54
CA GLU A 3 1.65 -13.45 18.27
C GLU A 3 2.90 -13.37 17.42
N LYS A 4 2.77 -13.69 16.14
CA LYS A 4 3.86 -13.59 15.16
C LYS A 4 3.98 -12.20 14.52
N GLY A 5 3.00 -11.32 14.72
CA GLY A 5 3.01 -9.96 14.20
C GLY A 5 2.83 -9.87 12.68
N TRP A 6 2.08 -10.77 12.06
CA TRP A 6 1.85 -10.74 10.61
C TRP A 6 0.41 -11.04 10.18
N VAL A 7 0.07 -10.62 8.97
CA VAL A 7 -1.15 -10.98 8.26
C VAL A 7 -0.80 -12.01 7.18
N HIS A 8 -1.49 -13.15 7.18
CA HIS A 8 -1.40 -14.13 6.12
C HIS A 8 -2.43 -13.81 5.04
N VAL A 9 -1.98 -13.46 3.86
CA VAL A 9 -2.82 -13.17 2.70
C VAL A 9 -2.99 -14.45 1.90
N LEU A 10 -4.18 -15.04 2.01
CA LEU A 10 -4.61 -16.23 1.29
C LEU A 10 -5.39 -15.82 0.04
N HIS A 11 -5.43 -16.69 -0.97
CA HIS A 11 -6.26 -16.54 -2.18
C HIS A 11 -6.16 -15.17 -2.85
N ALA A 12 -4.95 -14.59 -2.84
CA ALA A 12 -4.70 -13.36 -3.58
C ALA A 12 -4.80 -13.60 -5.09
N LYS A 13 -5.07 -12.55 -5.87
CA LYS A 13 -5.06 -12.62 -7.32
C LYS A 13 -3.74 -13.24 -7.80
N ASN A 14 -3.81 -14.23 -8.69
CA ASN A 14 -2.68 -15.02 -9.22
C ASN A 14 -1.97 -15.91 -8.17
N ASP A 15 -2.70 -16.45 -7.20
CA ASP A 15 -2.20 -17.36 -6.15
C ASP A 15 -0.95 -16.83 -5.42
N ASN A 16 -0.84 -15.51 -5.30
CA ASN A 16 0.29 -14.86 -4.65
C ASN A 16 0.09 -14.81 -3.13
N GLU A 17 0.08 -15.99 -2.52
CA GLU A 17 0.03 -16.14 -1.07
C GLU A 17 1.29 -15.54 -0.43
N ARG A 18 1.10 -14.80 0.67
CA ARG A 18 2.22 -14.16 1.35
C ARG A 18 1.91 -13.78 2.80
N PHE A 19 2.97 -13.69 3.58
CA PHE A 19 2.94 -13.11 4.90
C PHE A 19 3.36 -11.65 4.86
N VAL A 20 2.54 -10.79 5.45
CA VAL A 20 2.76 -9.34 5.50
C VAL A 20 3.00 -8.96 6.96
N PRO A 21 4.20 -8.53 7.33
CA PRO A 21 4.47 -8.11 8.70
C PRO A 21 3.67 -6.84 9.05
N MET A 22 3.15 -6.81 10.26
CA MET A 22 2.47 -5.65 10.82
C MET A 22 3.48 -4.75 11.54
N ALA A 23 3.29 -3.43 11.45
CA ALA A 23 3.97 -2.53 12.35
C ALA A 23 3.55 -2.84 13.81
N GLU A 24 4.45 -2.64 14.76
CA GLU A 24 4.20 -2.91 16.17
C GLU A 24 2.93 -2.20 16.68
N SER A 25 2.77 -0.93 16.33
CA SER A 25 1.60 -0.14 16.71
C SER A 25 0.28 -0.72 16.18
N LEU A 26 0.28 -1.30 14.97
CA LEU A 26 -0.88 -1.99 14.42
C LEU A 26 -1.14 -3.31 15.14
N ASN A 27 -0.08 -4.08 15.42
CA ASN A 27 -0.19 -5.35 16.12
C ASN A 27 -0.76 -5.15 17.54
N LEU A 28 -0.30 -4.14 18.26
CA LEU A 28 -0.84 -3.77 19.57
C LEU A 28 -2.33 -3.42 19.51
N ARG A 29 -2.75 -2.66 18.51
CA ARG A 29 -4.18 -2.34 18.29
C ARG A 29 -5.00 -3.59 17.97
N CYS A 30 -4.47 -4.51 17.17
CA CYS A 30 -5.12 -5.79 16.89
C CYS A 30 -5.27 -6.64 18.15
N LYS A 31 -4.24 -6.73 19.00
CA LYS A 31 -4.30 -7.42 20.30
C LYS A 31 -5.37 -6.81 21.21
N ALA A 32 -5.40 -5.49 21.34
CA ALA A 32 -6.41 -4.80 22.13
C ALA A 32 -7.83 -5.05 21.61
N TYR A 33 -8.00 -5.08 20.28
CA TYR A 33 -9.30 -5.39 19.65
C TYR A 33 -9.74 -6.83 19.94
N ILE A 34 -8.83 -7.81 19.87
CA ILE A 34 -9.12 -9.20 20.24
C ILE A 34 -9.63 -9.29 21.68
N LEU A 35 -8.94 -8.64 22.61
CA LEU A 35 -9.30 -8.67 24.03
C LEU A 35 -10.69 -8.06 24.32
N THR A 36 -11.17 -7.16 23.47
CA THR A 36 -12.46 -6.50 23.65
C THR A 36 -13.56 -7.15 22.83
N ALA A 37 -13.36 -7.34 21.54
CA ALA A 37 -14.38 -7.81 20.60
C ALA A 37 -14.50 -9.33 20.53
N HIS A 38 -13.39 -10.07 20.72
CA HIS A 38 -13.35 -11.53 20.51
C HIS A 38 -13.44 -12.38 21.77
N LYS A 39 -13.71 -11.79 22.93
CA LYS A 39 -13.78 -12.54 24.22
C LYS A 39 -14.63 -13.80 24.20
N ARG A 40 -15.65 -13.85 23.35
CA ARG A 40 -16.66 -14.91 23.29
C ARG A 40 -16.74 -15.58 21.91
N HIS A 41 -15.81 -15.30 21.03
CA HIS A 41 -15.78 -15.84 19.68
C HIS A 41 -14.67 -16.86 19.51
N SER A 42 -14.89 -17.87 18.66
CA SER A 42 -13.87 -18.85 18.31
C SER A 42 -12.73 -18.21 17.49
N PRO A 43 -11.53 -18.82 17.43
CA PRO A 43 -10.43 -18.33 16.61
C PRO A 43 -10.75 -18.20 15.13
N ASP A 44 -11.71 -19.00 14.61
CA ASP A 44 -12.13 -18.99 13.21
C ASP A 44 -13.19 -17.91 12.90
N TYR A 45 -13.62 -17.16 13.93
CA TYR A 45 -14.58 -16.10 13.73
C TYR A 45 -13.95 -14.94 12.94
N PRO A 46 -14.71 -14.28 12.04
CA PRO A 46 -14.18 -13.15 11.28
C PRO A 46 -13.54 -12.10 12.20
N PHE A 47 -12.30 -11.68 11.89
CA PHE A 47 -11.59 -10.71 12.72
C PHE A 47 -12.38 -9.39 12.83
N PHE A 48 -12.90 -8.90 11.70
CA PHE A 48 -13.81 -7.76 11.67
C PHE A 48 -15.23 -8.23 11.37
N PHE A 49 -16.16 -7.89 12.22
CA PHE A 49 -17.56 -8.25 12.08
C PHE A 49 -18.47 -7.07 12.44
N LYS A 50 -19.67 -7.08 11.89
CA LYS A 50 -20.71 -6.08 12.19
C LYS A 50 -21.37 -6.37 13.53
N ARG A 51 -22.15 -5.41 14.03
CA ARG A 51 -22.88 -5.55 15.31
C ARG A 51 -23.83 -6.74 15.33
N ASP A 52 -24.36 -7.15 14.17
CA ASP A 52 -25.22 -8.34 14.01
C ASP A 52 -24.41 -9.65 13.89
N GLY A 53 -23.08 -9.60 14.03
CA GLY A 53 -22.18 -10.73 13.91
C GLY A 53 -21.80 -11.10 12.47
N SER A 54 -22.39 -10.48 11.46
CA SER A 54 -22.10 -10.78 10.05
C SER A 54 -20.77 -10.19 9.57
N LYS A 55 -20.18 -10.80 8.55
CA LYS A 55 -18.96 -10.31 7.90
C LYS A 55 -19.20 -8.96 7.20
N TYR A 56 -18.17 -8.10 7.18
CA TYR A 56 -18.17 -6.96 6.29
C TYR A 56 -18.07 -7.39 4.83
N THR A 57 -18.88 -6.81 3.98
CA THR A 57 -18.75 -6.93 2.53
C THR A 57 -17.83 -5.84 1.99
N VAL A 58 -17.29 -6.01 0.78
CA VAL A 58 -16.49 -4.97 0.11
C VAL A 58 -17.26 -3.65 0.05
N ASN A 59 -18.54 -3.70 -0.31
CA ASN A 59 -19.40 -2.50 -0.40
C ASN A 59 -19.54 -1.78 0.96
N ASN A 60 -19.62 -2.54 2.06
CA ASN A 60 -19.66 -1.91 3.40
C ASN A 60 -18.34 -1.19 3.70
N ILE A 61 -17.20 -1.81 3.39
CA ILE A 61 -15.88 -1.21 3.64
C ILE A 61 -15.70 0.04 2.78
N GLU A 62 -16.09 0.00 1.50
CA GLU A 62 -16.05 1.17 0.62
C GLU A 62 -16.98 2.29 1.10
N LYS A 63 -18.16 1.96 1.61
CA LYS A 63 -19.07 2.94 2.20
C LYS A 63 -18.42 3.62 3.40
N HIS A 64 -17.88 2.86 4.35
CA HIS A 64 -17.21 3.43 5.54
C HIS A 64 -15.97 4.25 5.14
N PHE A 65 -15.23 3.83 4.12
CA PHE A 65 -14.11 4.61 3.62
C PHE A 65 -14.57 5.99 3.09
N ARG A 66 -15.65 6.03 2.33
CA ARG A 66 -16.25 7.30 1.86
C ARG A 66 -16.75 8.18 3.00
N GLU A 67 -17.35 7.58 4.03
CA GLU A 67 -17.75 8.31 5.25
C GLU A 67 -16.54 8.93 5.95
N MET A 68 -15.44 8.19 6.11
CA MET A 68 -14.19 8.71 6.67
C MET A 68 -13.61 9.87 5.84
N LEU A 69 -13.62 9.75 4.49
CA LEU A 69 -13.18 10.83 3.62
C LEU A 69 -14.05 12.08 3.78
N TRP A 70 -15.35 11.91 3.89
CA TRP A 70 -16.29 13.01 4.13
C TRP A 70 -15.98 13.73 5.44
N PHE A 71 -15.76 13.00 6.53
CA PHE A 71 -15.36 13.58 7.82
C PHE A 71 -14.00 14.27 7.76
N ALA A 72 -13.11 13.83 6.89
CA ALA A 72 -11.82 14.46 6.63
C ALA A 72 -11.90 15.67 5.66
N GLY A 73 -13.11 16.10 5.26
CA GLY A 73 -13.31 17.21 4.34
C GLY A 73 -12.99 16.90 2.87
N ILE A 74 -12.88 15.62 2.52
CA ILE A 74 -12.61 15.17 1.15
C ILE A 74 -13.92 14.72 0.50
N PRO A 75 -14.55 15.56 -0.35
CA PRO A 75 -15.86 15.25 -0.92
C PRO A 75 -15.78 14.13 -1.96
N TYR A 76 -16.81 13.30 -2.00
CA TYR A 76 -16.99 12.32 -3.06
C TYR A 76 -17.41 13.02 -4.37
N ARG A 77 -16.64 12.83 -5.42
CA ARG A 77 -16.85 13.48 -6.75
C ARG A 77 -17.40 12.51 -7.82
N GLY A 78 -18.05 11.40 -7.42
CA GLY A 78 -18.57 10.40 -8.35
C GLY A 78 -17.64 9.18 -8.52
N GLN A 79 -18.13 8.15 -9.22
CA GLN A 79 -17.48 6.82 -9.31
C GLN A 79 -16.04 6.82 -9.87
N LYS A 80 -15.62 7.86 -10.61
CA LYS A 80 -14.27 7.93 -11.19
C LYS A 80 -13.43 9.10 -10.67
N ASN A 81 -13.99 9.94 -9.81
CA ASN A 81 -13.40 11.22 -9.44
C ASN A 81 -13.28 11.37 -7.92
N GLY A 82 -12.43 10.59 -7.30
CA GLY A 82 -12.16 10.70 -5.88
C GLY A 82 -11.31 9.53 -5.37
N PRO A 83 -10.72 9.67 -4.17
CA PRO A 83 -9.88 8.63 -3.59
C PRO A 83 -10.66 7.34 -3.38
N ARG A 84 -10.03 6.21 -3.70
CA ARG A 84 -10.53 4.85 -3.49
C ARG A 84 -9.67 4.15 -2.44
N ILE A 85 -10.17 3.10 -1.85
CA ILE A 85 -9.38 2.26 -0.91
C ILE A 85 -8.06 1.81 -1.55
N HIS A 86 -8.10 1.47 -2.85
CA HIS A 86 -6.89 1.03 -3.56
C HIS A 86 -5.82 2.13 -3.67
N ASP A 87 -6.23 3.38 -3.65
CA ASP A 87 -5.31 4.52 -3.75
C ASP A 87 -4.48 4.71 -2.46
N ILE A 88 -4.93 4.18 -1.31
CA ILE A 88 -4.11 4.07 -0.09
C ILE A 88 -2.85 3.25 -0.36
N ARG A 89 -2.96 2.18 -1.15
CA ARG A 89 -1.81 1.36 -1.55
C ARG A 89 -0.85 2.15 -2.45
N HIS A 90 -1.37 2.92 -3.41
CA HIS A 90 -0.55 3.79 -4.25
C HIS A 90 0.20 4.81 -3.39
N THR A 91 -0.51 5.49 -2.49
CA THR A 91 0.05 6.45 -1.55
C THR A 91 1.15 5.81 -0.69
N PHE A 92 0.90 4.62 -0.14
CA PHE A 92 1.90 3.89 0.65
C PHE A 92 3.19 3.64 -0.14
N ILE A 93 3.08 3.16 -1.39
CA ILE A 93 4.24 2.87 -2.24
C ILE A 93 5.03 4.16 -2.50
N CYS A 94 4.35 5.23 -2.93
CA CYS A 94 5.01 6.51 -3.22
C CYS A 94 5.69 7.10 -1.98
N HIS A 95 5.02 7.10 -0.83
CA HIS A 95 5.62 7.58 0.42
C HIS A 95 6.84 6.75 0.83
N ARG A 96 6.78 5.42 0.68
CA ARG A 96 7.91 4.56 1.03
C ARG A 96 9.12 4.80 0.12
N LEU A 97 8.89 4.94 -1.19
CA LEU A 97 9.95 5.25 -2.15
C LEU A 97 10.58 6.61 -1.86
N ASN A 98 9.77 7.63 -1.59
CA ASN A 98 10.26 8.95 -1.23
C ASN A 98 11.10 8.92 0.06
N THR A 99 10.62 8.24 1.11
CA THR A 99 11.37 8.08 2.36
C THR A 99 12.73 7.43 2.11
N TRP A 100 12.77 6.34 1.36
CA TRP A 100 14.01 5.65 1.05
C TRP A 100 14.98 6.47 0.20
N ALA A 101 14.47 7.29 -0.73
CA ALA A 101 15.30 8.21 -1.50
C ALA A 101 15.95 9.26 -0.60
N HIS A 102 15.18 9.88 0.30
CA HIS A 102 15.70 10.82 1.29
C HIS A 102 16.75 10.19 2.22
N GLU A 103 16.52 8.96 2.64
CA GLU A 103 17.45 8.18 3.48
C GLU A 103 18.67 7.66 2.69
N LYS A 104 18.72 7.90 1.37
CA LYS A 104 19.76 7.39 0.45
C LYS A 104 19.91 5.86 0.53
N ALA A 105 18.80 5.17 0.77
CA ALA A 105 18.75 3.73 0.86
C ALA A 105 18.95 3.06 -0.51
N ASP A 106 19.46 1.83 -0.51
CA ASP A 106 19.63 1.04 -1.74
C ASP A 106 18.28 0.60 -2.31
N LEU A 107 17.74 1.39 -3.23
CA LEU A 107 16.45 1.12 -3.87
C LEU A 107 16.47 -0.20 -4.68
N MET A 108 17.61 -0.62 -5.24
CA MET A 108 17.69 -1.88 -6.01
C MET A 108 17.40 -3.08 -5.12
N THR A 109 17.94 -3.10 -3.93
CA THR A 109 17.69 -4.16 -2.94
C THR A 109 16.26 -4.07 -2.36
N LEU A 110 15.74 -2.86 -2.16
CA LEU A 110 14.46 -2.64 -1.47
C LEU A 110 13.23 -2.78 -2.38
N LEU A 111 13.35 -2.49 -3.68
CA LEU A 111 12.24 -2.59 -4.64
C LEU A 111 11.62 -3.99 -4.75
N PRO A 112 12.39 -5.09 -4.88
CA PRO A 112 11.84 -6.44 -4.88
C PRO A 112 11.08 -6.76 -3.58
N ILE A 113 11.60 -6.29 -2.44
CA ILE A 113 10.95 -6.47 -1.13
C ILE A 113 9.61 -5.73 -1.09
N LEU A 114 9.58 -4.47 -1.52
CA LEU A 114 8.35 -3.69 -1.61
C LEU A 114 7.34 -4.34 -2.56
N SER A 115 7.80 -4.79 -3.73
CA SER A 115 6.98 -5.51 -4.71
C SER A 115 6.31 -6.75 -4.08
N LYS A 116 7.08 -7.54 -3.36
CA LYS A 116 6.58 -8.73 -2.66
C LYS A 116 5.61 -8.35 -1.53
N TYR A 117 5.96 -7.35 -0.73
CA TYR A 117 5.12 -6.85 0.37
C TYR A 117 3.73 -6.43 -0.12
N VAL A 118 3.68 -5.62 -1.16
CA VAL A 118 2.40 -5.17 -1.72
C VAL A 118 1.74 -6.24 -2.61
N GLY A 119 2.41 -7.32 -2.97
CA GLY A 119 1.87 -8.42 -3.77
C GLY A 119 1.72 -8.08 -5.24
N HIS A 120 2.68 -7.36 -5.80
CA HIS A 120 2.82 -7.26 -7.25
C HIS A 120 3.35 -8.58 -7.81
N THR A 121 2.94 -8.94 -9.02
CA THR A 121 3.42 -10.15 -9.72
C THR A 121 4.85 -10.02 -10.21
N GLY A 122 5.41 -8.80 -10.20
CA GLY A 122 6.79 -8.56 -10.59
C GLY A 122 7.25 -7.13 -10.33
N VAL A 123 8.56 -6.94 -10.40
CA VAL A 123 9.23 -5.65 -10.22
C VAL A 123 8.76 -4.57 -11.20
N PRO A 124 8.43 -4.86 -12.49
CA PRO A 124 7.94 -3.83 -13.42
C PRO A 124 6.75 -3.02 -12.90
N SER A 125 5.82 -3.67 -12.19
CA SER A 125 4.70 -2.96 -11.58
C SER A 125 5.13 -1.96 -10.50
N THR A 126 6.25 -2.21 -9.82
CA THR A 126 6.81 -1.30 -8.81
C THR A 126 7.70 -0.24 -9.47
N GLN A 127 8.38 -0.56 -10.55
CA GLN A 127 9.18 0.40 -11.33
C GLN A 127 8.32 1.52 -11.93
N TRP A 128 7.08 1.23 -12.31
CA TRP A 128 6.15 2.25 -12.76
C TRP A 128 5.94 3.33 -11.67
N TYR A 129 5.89 2.93 -10.40
CA TYR A 129 5.80 3.88 -9.29
C TYR A 129 7.06 4.71 -9.09
N LEU A 130 8.25 4.16 -9.39
CA LEU A 130 9.48 4.95 -9.37
C LEU A 130 9.38 6.12 -10.34
N LYS A 131 8.96 5.86 -11.58
CA LYS A 131 8.78 6.91 -12.59
C LYS A 131 7.77 7.96 -12.13
N LEU A 132 6.59 7.52 -11.68
CA LEU A 132 5.55 8.42 -11.18
C LEU A 132 6.01 9.24 -9.96
N THR A 133 6.77 8.59 -9.06
CA THR A 133 7.26 9.24 -7.84
C THR A 133 8.42 10.18 -8.16
N ALA A 134 9.27 9.85 -9.12
CA ALA A 134 10.36 10.70 -9.58
C ALA A 134 9.87 12.03 -10.16
N GLU A 135 8.75 12.01 -10.90
CA GLU A 135 8.11 13.22 -11.42
C GLU A 135 7.61 14.15 -10.30
N ALA A 136 7.19 13.57 -9.17
CA ALA A 136 6.65 14.31 -8.04
C ALA A 136 7.72 14.68 -6.98
N PHE A 137 8.81 13.91 -6.91
CA PHE A 137 9.83 14.01 -5.87
C PHE A 137 11.24 13.94 -6.49
N PRO A 138 11.93 15.10 -6.63
CA PRO A 138 13.26 15.17 -7.27
C PRO A 138 14.31 14.23 -6.66
N ASP A 139 14.27 14.00 -5.34
CA ASP A 139 15.23 13.11 -4.66
C ASP A 139 15.11 11.65 -5.15
N VAL A 140 13.91 11.24 -5.53
CA VAL A 140 13.67 9.92 -6.14
C VAL A 140 14.28 9.87 -7.53
N LEU A 141 14.21 10.96 -8.30
CA LEU A 141 14.85 11.06 -9.60
C LEU A 141 16.37 10.92 -9.49
N GLU A 142 17.01 11.68 -8.58
CA GLU A 142 18.46 11.59 -8.34
C GLU A 142 18.88 10.16 -7.91
N ALA A 143 18.10 9.53 -7.03
CA ALA A 143 18.34 8.15 -6.62
C ALA A 143 18.19 7.16 -7.79
N MET A 144 17.24 7.38 -8.69
CA MET A 144 17.07 6.57 -9.90
C MET A 144 18.24 6.74 -10.89
N GLU A 145 18.67 7.97 -11.12
CA GLU A 145 19.80 8.25 -12.03
C GLU A 145 21.10 7.58 -11.56
N LYS A 146 21.33 7.56 -10.26
CA LYS A 146 22.47 6.82 -9.66
C LYS A 146 22.38 5.31 -9.86
N LEU A 147 21.15 4.75 -9.87
CA LEU A 147 20.92 3.32 -10.03
C LEU A 147 21.02 2.85 -11.48
N THR A 148 20.48 3.65 -12.39
CA THR A 148 20.39 3.25 -13.81
C THR A 148 21.64 3.62 -14.60
N GLY A 149 22.52 4.45 -14.02
CA GLY A 149 23.65 5.03 -14.76
C GLY A 149 23.15 5.39 -16.15
N GLN A 150 23.55 6.29 -16.87
CA GLN A 150 23.10 6.83 -18.17
C GLN A 150 22.41 5.87 -19.19
N VAL A 151 21.65 4.88 -18.70
CA VAL A 151 20.91 3.90 -19.52
C VAL A 151 19.68 4.53 -20.20
N PHE A 152 19.18 5.64 -19.65
CA PHE A 152 18.15 6.40 -20.36
C PHE A 152 18.83 7.43 -21.27
N PRO A 153 18.66 7.33 -22.60
CA PRO A 153 19.14 8.38 -23.48
C PRO A 153 18.46 9.69 -23.05
N THR A 154 19.27 10.72 -22.84
CA THR A 154 18.77 12.08 -22.73
C THR A 154 17.90 12.31 -23.97
N ILE A 155 16.61 12.56 -23.79
CA ILE A 155 15.76 12.98 -24.90
C ILE A 155 16.30 14.35 -25.26
N GLY A 156 17.19 14.36 -26.26
CA GLY A 156 17.73 15.57 -26.84
C GLY A 156 16.55 16.42 -27.30
N GLY A 157 16.59 17.71 -26.98
CA GLY A 157 15.54 18.65 -27.31
C GLY A 157 15.12 18.52 -28.77
N VAL A 158 13.84 18.29 -28.97
CA VAL A 158 13.22 18.50 -30.28
C VAL A 158 12.99 20.00 -30.36
N ASP A 159 13.92 20.71 -30.99
CA ASP A 159 13.68 22.07 -31.42
C ASP A 159 12.56 22.02 -32.44
N TYR A 160 11.41 22.54 -32.07
CA TYR A 160 10.33 22.84 -33.01
C TYR A 160 10.66 24.20 -33.63
N GLU A 161 11.24 24.18 -34.86
CA GLU A 161 11.09 25.30 -35.81
C GLU A 161 9.71 25.28 -36.45
#